data_49c586bcc25cc3b96a652b6c0e1bdf9c
#
_entry.id   49c586bcc25cc3b96a652b6c0e1bdf9c
#
_cell.length_a   1.000
_cell.length_b   1.000
_cell.length_c   1.000
_cell.angle_alpha   90.00
_cell.angle_beta   90.00
_cell.angle_gamma   90.00
#
_symmetry.space_group_name_H-M   'P 1'
#
loop_
_entity.id
_entity.type
_entity.pdbx_description
1 polymer ?
#
loop_
_entity_poly.entity_id
_entity_poly.type
_entity_poly.pdbx_seq_one_letter_code
_entity_poly.pdbx_strand_id
1 'polypeptide(L)'
;VDLYKEKRPAVLAINQYPFLLLCKEIKRIDPDILSEIMRAKKTAITYEISEPIKHIAVVDLNERNLLTRDNQLLDALVTKMTVLLSSEPVYNPALQYNLRALQIAEIKRQVVSLLELAASDCEHFAVRDILGALSFMLTACTMDEYENLLYYSAIFEGSNDLLRSIQKFDPVFLSVPSLDEKLWNGGITEGWLLEPPQKWPNDPSFEDDVDAAVECFKEVKRKYYFENLDGQGLLRLQPEEIRKSMEIFTSFDSQKKKIKERLVRSINKLFLPSSDDMKQLHIWTTHRYDLSQEAAVAVSSKSVDTSELEIKMPRPADWLQGMEYMPNHIILKPKDGDLP
;
A
#
# COMPACT_ATOMS: atom_id res chain seq x y z
N VAL A 1 31.51 13.06 -10.93
CA VAL A 1 32.46 12.61 -11.95
C VAL A 1 33.82 12.35 -11.31
N ASP A 2 34.39 13.30 -10.56
CA ASP A 2 35.74 13.16 -9.98
C ASP A 2 35.81 11.99 -8.99
N LEU A 3 34.84 11.82 -8.09
CA LEU A 3 34.78 10.68 -7.16
C LEU A 3 34.77 9.34 -7.91
N TYR A 4 34.05 9.28 -9.05
CA TYR A 4 34.02 8.09 -9.89
C TYR A 4 35.39 7.80 -10.52
N LYS A 5 36.03 8.83 -11.09
CA LYS A 5 37.37 8.71 -11.69
C LYS A 5 38.45 8.34 -10.65
N GLU A 6 38.32 8.86 -9.46
CA GLU A 6 39.22 8.54 -8.34
C GLU A 6 38.90 7.20 -7.65
N LYS A 7 37.87 6.49 -8.10
CA LYS A 7 37.36 5.22 -7.51
C LYS A 7 37.04 5.34 -6.02
N ARG A 8 36.58 6.52 -5.59
CA ARG A 8 36.15 6.72 -4.20
C ARG A 8 34.68 6.32 -4.04
N PRO A 9 34.34 5.54 -2.99
CA PRO A 9 32.95 5.19 -2.74
C PRO A 9 32.14 6.44 -2.40
N ALA A 10 30.96 6.57 -3.00
CA ALA A 10 30.02 7.65 -2.73
C ALA A 10 28.59 7.13 -2.77
N VAL A 11 27.75 7.62 -1.87
CA VAL A 11 26.30 7.35 -1.86
C VAL A 11 25.58 8.66 -2.10
N LEU A 12 24.68 8.68 -3.08
CA LEU A 12 23.88 9.84 -3.44
C LEU A 12 22.40 9.48 -3.30
N ALA A 13 21.72 10.13 -2.33
CA ALA A 13 20.26 10.11 -2.26
C ALA A 13 19.71 11.29 -3.06
N ILE A 14 18.88 11.00 -4.06
CA ILE A 14 18.43 12.01 -5.02
C ILE A 14 17.01 11.71 -5.50
N ASN A 15 16.17 12.73 -5.58
CA ASN A 15 14.84 12.62 -6.17
C ASN A 15 14.91 12.60 -7.71
N GLN A 16 13.84 12.15 -8.35
CA GLN A 16 13.81 11.97 -9.80
C GLN A 16 14.13 13.25 -10.60
N TYR A 17 13.56 14.38 -10.24
CA TYR A 17 13.80 15.62 -10.98
C TYR A 17 15.26 16.12 -10.85
N PRO A 18 15.84 16.25 -9.64
CA PRO A 18 17.26 16.53 -9.49
C PRO A 18 18.18 15.50 -10.18
N PHE A 19 17.76 14.22 -10.20
CA PHE A 19 18.50 13.17 -10.93
C PHE A 19 18.56 13.47 -12.44
N LEU A 20 17.45 13.89 -13.05
CA LEU A 20 17.43 14.27 -14.46
C LEU A 20 18.34 15.47 -14.75
N LEU A 21 18.37 16.47 -13.86
CA LEU A 21 19.30 17.60 -13.97
C LEU A 21 20.75 17.15 -13.86
N LEU A 22 21.05 16.26 -12.90
CA LEU A 22 22.37 15.67 -12.74
C LEU A 22 22.81 14.91 -14.02
N CYS A 23 21.91 14.10 -14.60
CA CYS A 23 22.17 13.38 -15.84
C CYS A 23 22.49 14.34 -17.00
N LYS A 24 21.78 15.48 -17.07
CA LYS A 24 22.03 16.51 -18.08
C LYS A 24 23.43 17.11 -17.96
N GLU A 25 23.88 17.41 -16.73
CA GLU A 25 25.22 17.92 -16.47
C GLU A 25 26.30 16.86 -16.70
N ILE A 26 26.08 15.63 -16.27
CA ILE A 26 27.02 14.52 -16.52
C ILE A 26 27.18 14.28 -18.02
N LYS A 27 26.09 14.34 -18.80
CA LYS A 27 26.15 14.21 -20.28
C LYS A 27 27.10 15.24 -20.92
N ARG A 28 27.16 16.45 -20.36
CA ARG A 28 28.03 17.52 -20.84
C ARG A 28 29.51 17.30 -20.46
N ILE A 29 29.77 16.66 -19.31
CA ILE A 29 31.11 16.47 -18.78
C ILE A 29 31.73 15.14 -19.24
N ASP A 30 30.93 14.06 -19.16
CA ASP A 30 31.40 12.70 -19.46
C ASP A 30 30.21 11.81 -19.89
N PRO A 31 29.95 11.69 -21.22
CA PRO A 31 28.85 10.90 -21.76
C PRO A 31 28.94 9.40 -21.42
N ASP A 32 30.13 8.86 -21.21
CA ASP A 32 30.34 7.44 -20.93
C ASP A 32 29.86 7.09 -19.52
N ILE A 33 30.14 7.95 -18.54
CA ILE A 33 29.61 7.79 -17.18
C ILE A 33 28.07 7.88 -17.21
N LEU A 34 27.49 8.77 -18.00
CA LEU A 34 26.03 8.83 -18.14
C LEU A 34 25.46 7.51 -18.70
N SER A 35 26.10 6.95 -19.72
CA SER A 35 25.68 5.67 -20.30
C SER A 35 25.69 4.54 -19.27
N GLU A 36 26.71 4.50 -18.41
CA GLU A 36 26.78 3.53 -17.30
C GLU A 36 25.67 3.76 -16.26
N ILE A 37 25.39 5.02 -15.87
CA ILE A 37 24.31 5.35 -14.94
C ILE A 37 22.95 4.94 -15.54
N MET A 38 22.70 5.25 -16.79
CA MET A 38 21.43 4.91 -17.46
C MET A 38 21.26 3.39 -17.62
N ARG A 39 22.34 2.68 -17.88
CA ARG A 39 22.34 1.21 -17.92
C ARG A 39 22.05 0.63 -16.52
N ALA A 40 22.69 1.16 -15.47
CA ALA A 40 22.43 0.75 -14.08
C ALA A 40 20.98 1.03 -13.69
N LYS A 41 20.42 2.20 -14.06
CA LYS A 41 19.01 2.53 -13.83
C LYS A 41 18.06 1.59 -14.58
N LYS A 42 18.34 1.29 -15.86
CA LYS A 42 17.55 0.34 -16.64
C LYS A 42 17.56 -1.04 -15.99
N THR A 43 18.71 -1.52 -15.55
CA THR A 43 18.86 -2.79 -14.85
C THR A 43 18.06 -2.80 -13.53
N ALA A 44 18.09 -1.71 -12.77
CA ALA A 44 17.31 -1.58 -11.53
C ALA A 44 15.80 -1.64 -11.78
N ILE A 45 15.30 -1.09 -12.90
CA ILE A 45 13.88 -1.07 -13.25
C ILE A 45 13.44 -2.42 -13.85
N THR A 46 14.24 -3.01 -14.74
CA THR A 46 13.88 -4.25 -15.45
C THR A 46 14.14 -5.50 -14.64
N TYR A 47 14.86 -5.38 -13.51
CA TYR A 47 15.29 -6.50 -12.66
C TYR A 47 15.99 -7.62 -13.45
N GLU A 48 16.51 -7.30 -14.61
CA GLU A 48 17.38 -8.19 -15.35
C GLU A 48 18.76 -8.10 -14.71
N ILE A 49 19.14 -9.15 -14.00
CA ILE A 49 20.48 -9.30 -13.41
C ILE A 49 21.45 -9.58 -14.55
N SER A 50 21.85 -8.53 -15.24
CA SER A 50 23.12 -8.55 -15.94
C SER A 50 24.21 -8.23 -14.90
N GLU A 51 25.40 -8.76 -15.10
CA GLU A 51 26.56 -8.54 -14.19
C GLU A 51 26.58 -7.12 -13.61
N PRO A 52 26.88 -6.97 -12.31
CA PRO A 52 26.93 -5.66 -11.68
C PRO A 52 27.79 -4.72 -12.54
N ILE A 53 27.21 -3.59 -12.93
CA ILE A 53 27.95 -2.56 -13.70
C ILE A 53 29.07 -2.10 -12.79
N LYS A 54 30.28 -2.32 -13.23
CA LYS A 54 31.53 -2.43 -12.45
C LYS A 54 31.72 -1.44 -11.29
N HIS A 55 31.03 -0.28 -11.28
CA HIS A 55 31.27 0.75 -10.25
C HIS A 55 30.04 1.58 -9.88
N ILE A 56 28.89 1.38 -10.51
CA ILE A 56 27.67 2.14 -10.25
C ILE A 56 26.53 1.20 -9.91
N ALA A 57 25.92 1.41 -8.74
CA ALA A 57 24.69 0.77 -8.33
C ALA A 57 23.57 1.82 -8.24
N VAL A 58 22.41 1.54 -8.82
CA VAL A 58 21.22 2.36 -8.69
C VAL A 58 20.16 1.57 -7.96
N VAL A 59 19.64 2.15 -6.88
CA VAL A 59 18.50 1.62 -6.13
C VAL A 59 17.34 2.56 -6.37
N ASP A 60 16.33 2.12 -7.13
CA ASP A 60 15.11 2.89 -7.34
C ASP A 60 14.11 2.58 -6.24
N LEU A 61 13.94 3.51 -5.30
CA LEU A 61 13.02 3.34 -4.18
C LEU A 61 11.55 3.58 -4.59
N ASN A 62 11.30 4.12 -5.80
CA ASN A 62 9.92 4.28 -6.28
C ASN A 62 9.26 2.92 -6.58
N GLU A 63 10.05 1.92 -6.92
CA GLU A 63 9.55 0.55 -7.15
C GLU A 63 9.36 -0.24 -5.85
N ARG A 64 9.66 0.36 -4.70
CA ARG A 64 9.54 -0.29 -3.40
C ARG A 64 8.19 0.00 -2.78
N ASN A 65 7.39 -1.04 -2.58
CA ASN A 65 6.18 -0.92 -1.77
C ASN A 65 6.52 -1.07 -0.29
N LEU A 66 6.46 0.04 0.45
CA LEU A 66 6.78 0.08 1.88
C LEU A 66 5.65 -0.48 2.77
N LEU A 67 4.47 -0.75 2.19
CA LEU A 67 3.28 -1.19 2.90
C LEU A 67 3.02 -2.70 2.73
N THR A 68 3.98 -3.48 2.26
CA THR A 68 3.77 -4.90 2.04
C THR A 68 3.91 -5.72 3.32
N ARG A 69 3.14 -6.79 3.41
CA ARG A 69 3.03 -7.66 4.58
C ARG A 69 4.36 -8.28 5.00
N ASP A 70 5.23 -8.59 4.05
CA ASP A 70 6.54 -9.18 4.33
C ASP A 70 7.59 -8.12 4.68
N ASN A 71 7.19 -6.85 4.62
CA ASN A 71 8.03 -5.72 4.96
C ASN A 71 7.83 -5.37 6.44
N GLN A 72 8.75 -5.79 7.28
CA GLN A 72 8.74 -5.47 8.72
C GLN A 72 8.88 -3.96 9.01
N LEU A 73 8.98 -3.12 7.97
CA LEU A 73 9.20 -1.68 8.12
C LEU A 73 8.04 -1.00 8.86
N LEU A 74 6.78 -1.32 8.52
CA LEU A 74 5.62 -0.74 9.21
C LEU A 74 5.63 -1.08 10.69
N ASP A 75 5.81 -2.36 11.03
CA ASP A 75 5.90 -2.80 12.42
C ASP A 75 7.04 -2.11 13.17
N ALA A 76 8.21 -2.01 12.53
CA ALA A 76 9.37 -1.32 13.09
C ALA A 76 9.12 0.19 13.28
N LEU A 77 8.45 0.85 12.33
CA LEU A 77 8.12 2.28 12.42
C LEU A 77 7.11 2.54 13.54
N VAL A 78 6.03 1.76 13.63
CA VAL A 78 5.04 1.87 14.71
C VAL A 78 5.74 1.68 16.06
N THR A 79 6.54 0.61 16.20
CA THR A 79 7.27 0.32 17.45
C THR A 79 8.21 1.46 17.81
N LYS A 80 9.01 1.94 16.87
CA LYS A 80 9.99 3.01 17.11
C LYS A 80 9.31 4.34 17.49
N MET A 81 8.22 4.70 16.83
CA MET A 81 7.46 5.90 17.17
C MET A 81 6.84 5.80 18.57
N THR A 82 6.24 4.66 18.90
CA THR A 82 5.66 4.42 20.23
C THR A 82 6.73 4.54 21.31
N VAL A 83 7.91 3.95 21.10
CA VAL A 83 9.04 4.05 22.05
C VAL A 83 9.53 5.49 22.18
N LEU A 84 9.71 6.21 21.09
CA LEU A 84 10.18 7.60 21.11
C LEU A 84 9.21 8.50 21.86
N LEU A 85 7.92 8.40 21.59
CA LEU A 85 6.89 9.20 22.27
C LEU A 85 6.71 8.82 23.75
N SER A 86 7.02 7.57 24.13
CA SER A 86 6.96 7.11 25.52
C SER A 86 8.25 7.44 26.31
N SER A 87 9.30 7.94 25.66
CA SER A 87 10.58 8.26 26.34
C SER A 87 10.51 9.55 27.19
N GLU A 88 9.53 10.41 26.90
CA GLU A 88 9.27 11.64 27.64
C GLU A 88 8.01 11.52 28.52
N PRO A 89 7.91 12.28 29.61
CA PRO A 89 6.67 12.29 30.41
C PRO A 89 5.47 12.75 29.56
N VAL A 90 4.48 11.89 29.43
CA VAL A 90 3.25 12.18 28.68
C VAL A 90 2.16 12.60 29.67
N TYR A 91 1.70 13.85 29.57
CA TYR A 91 0.66 14.39 30.44
C TYR A 91 -0.74 14.33 29.83
N ASN A 92 -0.87 14.18 28.51
CA ASN A 92 -2.16 14.06 27.83
C ASN A 92 -2.71 12.63 27.99
N PRO A 93 -3.89 12.42 28.60
CA PRO A 93 -4.46 11.10 28.85
C PRO A 93 -4.78 10.33 27.56
N ALA A 94 -5.25 11.00 26.49
CA ALA A 94 -5.56 10.38 25.23
C ALA A 94 -4.29 9.88 24.52
N LEU A 95 -3.20 10.67 24.57
CA LEU A 95 -1.91 10.23 24.06
C LEU A 95 -1.36 9.04 24.85
N GLN A 96 -1.49 9.05 26.19
CA GLN A 96 -1.11 7.90 27.01
C GLN A 96 -1.88 6.65 26.61
N TYR A 97 -3.19 6.79 26.36
CA TYR A 97 -4.04 5.71 25.90
C TYR A 97 -3.54 5.17 24.53
N ASN A 98 -3.32 6.04 23.56
CA ASN A 98 -2.84 5.66 22.23
C ASN A 98 -1.51 4.90 22.29
N LEU A 99 -0.57 5.37 23.10
CA LEU A 99 0.74 4.73 23.27
C LEU A 99 0.62 3.36 23.96
N ARG A 100 -0.23 3.23 24.98
CA ARG A 100 -0.51 1.96 25.66
C ARG A 100 -1.16 0.94 24.72
N ALA A 101 -2.13 1.39 23.91
CA ALA A 101 -2.81 0.54 22.94
C ALA A 101 -1.83 -0.06 21.93
N LEU A 102 -0.93 0.72 21.36
CA LEU A 102 0.02 0.24 20.35
C LEU A 102 1.18 -0.60 20.93
N GLN A 103 1.30 -0.72 22.25
CA GLN A 103 2.17 -1.70 22.89
C GLN A 103 1.56 -3.11 22.93
N ILE A 104 0.24 -3.22 22.74
CA ILE A 104 -0.46 -4.50 22.66
C ILE A 104 -0.29 -5.06 21.24
N ALA A 105 0.30 -6.25 21.15
CA ALA A 105 0.69 -6.86 19.88
C ALA A 105 -0.50 -7.07 18.91
N GLU A 106 -1.66 -7.45 19.45
CA GLU A 106 -2.88 -7.66 18.69
C GLU A 106 -3.38 -6.35 18.05
N ILE A 107 -3.42 -5.26 18.83
CA ILE A 107 -3.85 -3.94 18.37
C ILE A 107 -2.86 -3.40 17.32
N LYS A 108 -1.56 -3.48 17.63
CA LYS A 108 -0.51 -3.05 16.69
C LYS A 108 -0.63 -3.80 15.37
N ARG A 109 -0.84 -5.12 15.40
CA ARG A 109 -1.03 -5.94 14.20
C ARG A 109 -2.25 -5.49 13.39
N GLN A 110 -3.36 -5.13 14.07
CA GLN A 110 -4.56 -4.65 13.41
C GLN A 110 -4.32 -3.33 12.69
N VAL A 111 -3.61 -2.37 13.32
CA VAL A 111 -3.22 -1.10 12.71
C VAL A 111 -2.32 -1.33 11.51
N VAL A 112 -1.27 -2.15 11.65
CA VAL A 112 -0.35 -2.48 10.54
C VAL A 112 -1.12 -3.12 9.39
N SER A 113 -1.99 -4.09 9.67
CA SER A 113 -2.79 -4.76 8.64
C SER A 113 -3.73 -3.81 7.90
N LEU A 114 -4.29 -2.81 8.59
CA LEU A 114 -5.12 -1.80 7.94
C LEU A 114 -4.28 -0.88 7.03
N LEU A 115 -3.10 -0.46 7.47
CA LEU A 115 -2.19 0.35 6.65
C LEU A 115 -1.69 -0.42 5.42
N GLU A 116 -1.45 -1.72 5.54
CA GLU A 116 -1.10 -2.59 4.42
C GLU A 116 -2.19 -2.62 3.33
N LEU A 117 -3.46 -2.40 3.69
CA LEU A 117 -4.55 -2.34 2.71
C LEU A 117 -4.42 -1.18 1.73
N ALA A 118 -3.77 -0.09 2.11
CA ALA A 118 -3.49 1.02 1.21
C ALA A 118 -2.63 0.58 0.01
N ALA A 119 -1.81 -0.47 0.17
CA ALA A 119 -1.03 -1.05 -0.93
C ALA A 119 -1.91 -1.61 -2.06
N SER A 120 -3.18 -1.93 -1.78
CA SER A 120 -4.11 -2.47 -2.78
C SER A 120 -4.45 -1.49 -3.91
N ASP A 121 -4.28 -0.19 -3.67
CA ASP A 121 -4.58 0.84 -4.66
C ASP A 121 -3.38 1.12 -5.60
N CYS A 122 -2.29 0.39 -5.45
CA CYS A 122 -1.05 0.59 -6.22
C CYS A 122 -0.46 2.00 -6.09
N GLU A 123 -0.82 2.74 -5.06
CA GLU A 123 -0.24 4.03 -4.76
C GLU A 123 1.13 3.87 -4.09
N HIS A 124 2.02 4.80 -4.38
CA HIS A 124 3.34 4.85 -3.77
C HIS A 124 3.33 5.80 -2.59
N PHE A 125 3.64 5.24 -1.42
CA PHE A 125 3.83 6.03 -0.21
C PHE A 125 5.30 6.08 0.18
N ALA A 126 5.82 7.28 0.36
CA ALA A 126 7.15 7.47 0.91
C ALA A 126 7.17 7.22 2.43
N VAL A 127 8.34 6.95 2.99
CA VAL A 127 8.51 6.84 4.45
C VAL A 127 7.94 8.07 5.19
N ARG A 128 8.07 9.25 4.60
CA ARG A 128 7.52 10.50 5.13
C ARG A 128 5.98 10.44 5.26
N ASP A 129 5.30 9.87 4.28
CA ASP A 129 3.84 9.79 4.27
C ASP A 129 3.36 8.81 5.34
N ILE A 130 4.07 7.70 5.51
CA ILE A 130 3.82 6.73 6.59
C ILE A 130 4.07 7.35 7.96
N LEU A 131 5.20 8.04 8.15
CA LEU A 131 5.50 8.73 9.40
C LEU A 131 4.49 9.82 9.72
N GLY A 132 4.05 10.60 8.71
CA GLY A 132 3.01 11.59 8.85
C GLY A 132 1.67 11.00 9.28
N ALA A 133 1.27 9.88 8.67
CA ALA A 133 0.06 9.14 9.04
C ALA A 133 0.12 8.61 10.47
N LEU A 134 1.22 7.94 10.83
CA LEU A 134 1.42 7.41 12.19
C LEU A 134 1.51 8.53 13.24
N SER A 135 2.18 9.63 12.91
CA SER A 135 2.25 10.80 13.80
C SER A 135 0.86 11.36 14.06
N PHE A 136 0.06 11.62 13.03
CA PHE A 136 -1.30 12.10 13.19
C PHE A 136 -2.14 11.12 14.00
N MET A 137 -2.15 9.85 13.64
CA MET A 137 -2.90 8.83 14.36
C MET A 137 -2.59 8.81 15.87
N LEU A 138 -1.33 8.98 16.25
CA LEU A 138 -0.92 8.94 17.65
C LEU A 138 -1.15 10.26 18.39
N THR A 139 -0.86 11.39 17.75
CA THR A 139 -0.71 12.69 18.43
C THR A 139 -1.80 13.72 18.09
N ALA A 140 -2.76 13.40 17.20
CA ALA A 140 -3.86 14.32 16.88
C ALA A 140 -4.62 14.79 18.13
N CYS A 141 -4.81 13.90 19.10
CA CYS A 141 -5.44 14.20 20.39
C CYS A 141 -4.76 15.30 21.23
N THR A 142 -3.57 15.74 20.84
CA THR A 142 -2.87 16.88 21.48
C THR A 142 -3.15 18.21 20.82
N MET A 143 -3.91 18.24 19.72
CA MET A 143 -4.32 19.44 19.00
C MET A 143 -5.72 19.86 19.43
N ASP A 144 -5.97 21.15 19.59
CA ASP A 144 -7.26 21.68 20.06
C ASP A 144 -8.44 21.23 19.18
N GLU A 145 -8.22 21.13 17.85
CA GLU A 145 -9.23 20.70 16.89
C GLU A 145 -9.65 19.23 17.08
N TYR A 146 -8.74 18.39 17.59
CA TYR A 146 -8.92 16.93 17.73
C TYR A 146 -8.80 16.48 19.18
N GLU A 147 -9.19 17.35 20.14
CA GLU A 147 -9.13 17.04 21.56
C GLU A 147 -9.82 15.70 21.85
N ASN A 148 -9.10 14.80 22.50
CA ASN A 148 -9.55 13.43 22.85
C ASN A 148 -9.75 12.47 21.66
N LEU A 149 -9.37 12.81 20.42
CA LEU A 149 -9.46 11.89 19.29
C LEU A 149 -8.47 10.72 19.48
N LEU A 150 -8.98 9.53 19.68
CA LEU A 150 -8.16 8.34 19.90
C LEU A 150 -7.70 7.71 18.57
N TYR A 151 -6.58 6.97 18.60
CA TYR A 151 -5.91 6.39 17.43
C TYR A 151 -6.86 5.64 16.48
N TYR A 152 -7.83 4.90 17.03
CA TYR A 152 -8.78 4.11 16.24
C TYR A 152 -9.80 4.95 15.46
N SER A 153 -10.01 6.20 15.82
CA SER A 153 -10.79 7.18 15.05
C SER A 153 -9.87 8.04 14.20
N ALA A 154 -8.76 8.52 14.75
CA ALA A 154 -7.80 9.37 14.03
C ALA A 154 -7.31 8.73 12.72
N ILE A 155 -7.12 7.41 12.69
CA ILE A 155 -6.68 6.67 11.51
C ILE A 155 -7.64 6.81 10.30
N PHE A 156 -8.92 7.09 10.54
CA PHE A 156 -9.94 7.28 9.50
C PHE A 156 -10.29 8.75 9.24
N GLU A 157 -9.79 9.69 10.04
CA GLU A 157 -10.15 11.10 9.96
C GLU A 157 -9.00 11.99 9.43
N GLY A 158 -7.81 11.43 9.30
CA GLY A 158 -6.65 12.19 8.81
C GLY A 158 -6.73 12.58 7.34
N SER A 159 -6.15 13.74 7.02
CA SER A 159 -6.08 14.28 5.64
C SER A 159 -4.82 13.85 4.87
N ASN A 160 -3.92 13.10 5.48
CA ASN A 160 -2.74 12.51 4.83
C ASN A 160 -3.18 11.52 3.74
N ASP A 161 -2.46 11.46 2.61
CA ASP A 161 -2.85 10.63 1.46
C ASP A 161 -2.95 9.15 1.82
N LEU A 162 -2.06 8.62 2.68
CA LEU A 162 -2.14 7.26 3.18
C LEU A 162 -3.42 7.04 4.00
N LEU A 163 -3.76 7.95 4.92
CA LEU A 163 -4.98 7.83 5.71
C LEU A 163 -6.24 7.96 4.85
N ARG A 164 -6.24 8.85 3.84
CA ARG A 164 -7.34 8.94 2.88
C ARG A 164 -7.57 7.65 2.11
N SER A 165 -6.51 6.95 1.71
CA SER A 165 -6.63 5.69 0.95
C SER A 165 -7.24 4.56 1.78
N ILE A 166 -7.16 4.62 3.12
CA ILE A 166 -7.73 3.62 4.02
C ILE A 166 -9.11 3.99 4.57
N GLN A 167 -9.58 5.24 4.41
CA GLN A 167 -10.90 5.68 4.90
C GLN A 167 -12.05 4.80 4.37
N LYS A 168 -11.94 4.28 3.14
CA LYS A 168 -12.92 3.35 2.57
C LYS A 168 -13.04 2.01 3.33
N PHE A 169 -12.08 1.69 4.16
CA PHE A 169 -12.08 0.50 5.02
C PHE A 169 -12.55 0.79 6.45
N ASP A 170 -13.06 1.99 6.71
CA ASP A 170 -13.63 2.33 8.01
C ASP A 170 -14.73 1.32 8.36
N PRO A 171 -14.65 0.64 9.51
CA PRO A 171 -15.66 -0.33 9.93
C PRO A 171 -17.06 0.25 10.06
N VAL A 172 -17.19 1.55 10.16
CA VAL A 172 -18.48 2.25 10.15
C VAL A 172 -19.30 1.97 8.88
N PHE A 173 -18.62 1.77 7.74
CA PHE A 173 -19.29 1.44 6.48
C PHE A 173 -19.66 -0.04 6.33
N LEU A 174 -19.20 -0.89 7.23
CA LEU A 174 -19.57 -2.30 7.24
C LEU A 174 -20.91 -2.48 7.96
N SER A 175 -21.96 -2.88 7.24
CA SER A 175 -23.24 -3.19 7.85
C SER A 175 -23.27 -4.65 8.31
N VAL A 176 -23.26 -4.86 9.61
CA VAL A 176 -23.41 -6.17 10.25
C VAL A 176 -24.54 -6.07 11.29
N PRO A 177 -25.81 -6.20 10.87
CA PRO A 177 -26.97 -5.83 11.70
C PRO A 177 -26.97 -6.41 13.11
N SER A 178 -26.63 -7.69 13.29
CA SER A 178 -26.59 -8.34 14.60
C SER A 178 -25.46 -7.84 15.51
N LEU A 179 -24.36 -7.40 14.93
CA LEU A 179 -23.26 -6.77 15.66
C LEU A 179 -23.60 -5.32 15.97
N ASP A 180 -24.11 -4.60 14.98
CA ASP A 180 -24.46 -3.18 15.11
C ASP A 180 -25.51 -2.98 16.20
N GLU A 181 -26.52 -3.86 16.30
CA GLU A 181 -27.49 -3.87 17.38
C GLU A 181 -26.84 -4.08 18.76
N LYS A 182 -25.90 -5.02 18.87
CA LYS A 182 -25.18 -5.26 20.12
C LYS A 182 -24.29 -4.08 20.51
N LEU A 183 -23.60 -3.48 19.54
CA LEU A 183 -22.77 -2.30 19.79
C LEU A 183 -23.62 -1.08 20.18
N TRP A 184 -24.79 -0.93 19.58
CA TRP A 184 -25.73 0.14 19.95
C TRP A 184 -26.23 0.00 21.40
N ASN A 185 -26.54 -1.22 21.81
CA ASN A 185 -27.16 -1.51 23.11
C ASN A 185 -26.17 -1.84 24.23
N GLY A 186 -24.87 -1.72 24.02
CA GLY A 186 -23.88 -2.06 25.04
C GLY A 186 -23.77 -3.55 25.35
N GLY A 187 -24.21 -4.41 24.42
CA GLY A 187 -24.30 -5.85 24.63
C GLY A 187 -22.96 -6.62 24.51
N ILE A 188 -21.83 -5.93 24.37
CA ILE A 188 -20.50 -6.55 24.24
C ILE A 188 -19.67 -6.21 25.48
N THR A 189 -19.60 -7.16 26.41
CA THR A 189 -18.90 -6.99 27.71
C THR A 189 -17.56 -7.71 27.76
N GLU A 190 -17.31 -8.66 26.87
CA GLU A 190 -16.13 -9.53 26.88
C GLU A 190 -15.24 -9.31 25.64
N GLY A 191 -14.03 -9.84 25.68
CA GLY A 191 -13.09 -9.83 24.55
C GLY A 191 -12.29 -8.53 24.36
N TRP A 192 -12.44 -7.56 25.25
CA TRP A 192 -11.69 -6.30 25.17
C TRP A 192 -10.24 -6.47 25.64
N LEU A 193 -9.31 -5.99 24.82
CA LEU A 193 -7.87 -5.97 25.13
C LEU A 193 -7.49 -4.80 26.02
N LEU A 194 -8.28 -3.74 25.99
CA LEU A 194 -8.25 -2.60 26.90
C LEU A 194 -9.63 -2.43 27.53
N GLU A 195 -9.82 -1.33 28.24
CA GLU A 195 -11.09 -1.01 28.88
C GLU A 195 -12.24 -0.94 27.85
N PRO A 196 -13.41 -1.52 28.10
CA PRO A 196 -14.57 -1.38 27.24
C PRO A 196 -14.97 0.10 27.10
N PRO A 197 -15.84 0.45 26.13
CA PRO A 197 -16.36 1.81 26.01
C PRO A 197 -17.00 2.29 27.32
N GLN A 198 -16.70 3.51 27.72
CA GLN A 198 -17.26 4.11 28.91
C GLN A 198 -18.74 4.51 28.75
N LYS A 199 -19.09 4.87 27.49
CA LYS A 199 -20.45 5.19 27.10
C LYS A 199 -20.84 4.37 25.88
N TRP A 200 -22.11 4.06 25.78
CA TRP A 200 -22.69 3.37 24.65
C TRP A 200 -23.72 4.28 23.94
N PRO A 201 -24.02 4.07 22.65
CA PRO A 201 -24.94 4.94 21.92
C PRO A 201 -26.34 5.07 22.54
N ASN A 202 -26.81 4.03 23.24
CA ASN A 202 -28.10 4.03 23.95
C ASN A 202 -28.04 4.61 25.38
N ASP A 203 -26.93 5.25 25.74
CA ASP A 203 -26.79 5.89 27.06
C ASP A 203 -27.87 7.00 27.21
N PRO A 204 -28.54 7.11 28.37
CA PRO A 204 -29.54 8.15 28.62
C PRO A 204 -29.03 9.58 28.40
N SER A 205 -27.71 9.81 28.47
CA SER A 205 -27.15 11.13 28.21
C SER A 205 -27.30 11.59 26.75
N PHE A 206 -27.66 10.69 25.82
CA PHE A 206 -27.88 10.98 24.40
C PHE A 206 -29.38 10.98 24.01
N GLU A 207 -30.33 10.88 24.99
CA GLU A 207 -31.77 10.74 24.71
C GLU A 207 -32.30 11.86 23.82
N ASP A 208 -31.80 13.10 23.97
CA ASP A 208 -32.18 14.28 23.20
C ASP A 208 -31.18 14.62 22.09
N ASP A 209 -30.11 13.88 21.88
CA ASP A 209 -29.04 14.17 20.92
C ASP A 209 -28.68 12.92 20.10
N VAL A 210 -29.47 12.70 19.05
CA VAL A 210 -29.28 11.57 18.12
C VAL A 210 -27.94 11.65 17.39
N ASP A 211 -27.45 12.85 17.08
CA ASP A 211 -26.19 13.02 16.38
C ASP A 211 -25.03 12.62 17.27
N ALA A 212 -25.05 12.98 18.54
CA ALA A 212 -24.07 12.54 19.52
C ALA A 212 -24.11 11.01 19.74
N ALA A 213 -25.29 10.39 19.75
CA ALA A 213 -25.43 8.95 19.80
C ALA A 213 -24.81 8.25 18.58
N VAL A 214 -25.01 8.81 17.38
CA VAL A 214 -24.42 8.28 16.13
C VAL A 214 -22.90 8.43 16.15
N GLU A 215 -22.35 9.55 16.58
CA GLU A 215 -20.89 9.70 16.72
C GLU A 215 -20.33 8.72 17.75
N CYS A 216 -20.98 8.56 18.90
CA CYS A 216 -20.62 7.53 19.89
C CYS A 216 -20.63 6.13 19.26
N PHE A 217 -21.62 5.80 18.43
CA PHE A 217 -21.69 4.51 17.73
C PHE A 217 -20.48 4.30 16.78
N LYS A 218 -20.08 5.34 16.04
CA LYS A 218 -18.90 5.28 15.17
C LYS A 218 -17.63 4.97 15.99
N GLU A 219 -17.44 5.70 17.09
CA GLU A 219 -16.29 5.49 17.96
C GLU A 219 -16.27 4.07 18.58
N VAL A 220 -17.41 3.62 19.12
CA VAL A 220 -17.56 2.29 19.68
C VAL A 220 -17.28 1.20 18.67
N LYS A 221 -17.77 1.37 17.43
CA LYS A 221 -17.56 0.42 16.34
C LYS A 221 -16.10 0.37 15.89
N ARG A 222 -15.45 1.52 15.77
CA ARG A 222 -14.00 1.61 15.47
C ARG A 222 -13.17 1.00 16.59
N LYS A 223 -13.49 1.33 17.85
CA LYS A 223 -12.84 0.74 19.04
C LYS A 223 -12.98 -0.78 19.06
N TYR A 224 -14.18 -1.31 18.80
CA TYR A 224 -14.43 -2.74 18.71
C TYR A 224 -13.57 -3.43 17.65
N TYR A 225 -13.43 -2.80 16.50
CA TYR A 225 -12.61 -3.30 15.41
C TYR A 225 -11.12 -3.47 15.78
N PHE A 226 -10.56 -2.58 16.57
CA PHE A 226 -9.15 -2.62 16.97
C PHE A 226 -8.90 -3.36 18.28
N GLU A 227 -9.78 -3.19 19.25
CA GLU A 227 -9.51 -3.56 20.64
C GLU A 227 -10.33 -4.75 21.16
N ASN A 228 -11.22 -5.30 20.34
CA ASN A 228 -11.93 -6.52 20.69
C ASN A 228 -11.43 -7.70 19.85
N LEU A 229 -11.18 -8.85 20.50
CA LEU A 229 -10.67 -10.05 19.83
C LEU A 229 -11.57 -10.54 18.69
N ASP A 230 -12.88 -10.44 18.86
CA ASP A 230 -13.85 -10.80 17.81
C ASP A 230 -13.90 -9.72 16.72
N GLY A 231 -13.71 -8.46 17.08
CA GLY A 231 -13.65 -7.31 16.16
C GLY A 231 -12.52 -7.40 15.15
N GLN A 232 -11.39 -7.96 15.53
CA GLN A 232 -10.25 -8.17 14.65
C GLN A 232 -10.57 -9.08 13.44
N GLY A 233 -11.61 -9.89 13.54
CA GLY A 233 -12.13 -10.70 12.44
C GLY A 233 -12.78 -9.89 11.32
N LEU A 234 -13.17 -8.63 11.55
CA LEU A 234 -13.83 -7.78 10.54
C LEU A 234 -12.91 -7.45 9.35
N LEU A 235 -11.58 -7.45 9.52
CA LEU A 235 -10.64 -7.34 8.40
C LEU A 235 -10.82 -8.47 7.36
N ARG A 236 -11.35 -9.62 7.77
CA ARG A 236 -11.60 -10.75 6.86
C ARG A 236 -12.79 -10.51 5.93
N LEU A 237 -13.59 -9.47 6.19
CA LEU A 237 -14.70 -9.04 5.33
C LEU A 237 -14.24 -8.13 4.18
N GLN A 238 -12.92 -8.06 3.94
CA GLN A 238 -12.39 -7.36 2.75
C GLN A 238 -13.06 -7.91 1.49
N PRO A 239 -13.33 -7.04 0.50
CA PRO A 239 -13.79 -7.50 -0.80
C PRO A 239 -12.89 -8.63 -1.30
N GLU A 240 -13.54 -9.71 -1.74
CA GLU A 240 -12.83 -10.94 -2.15
C GLU A 240 -11.81 -10.67 -3.26
N GLU A 241 -12.05 -9.65 -4.08
CA GLU A 241 -11.15 -9.19 -5.13
C GLU A 241 -9.84 -8.64 -4.58
N ILE A 242 -9.87 -7.84 -3.51
CA ILE A 242 -8.66 -7.27 -2.88
C ILE A 242 -7.83 -8.40 -2.28
N ARG A 243 -8.47 -9.31 -1.53
CA ARG A 243 -7.78 -10.48 -0.98
C ARG A 243 -7.14 -11.34 -2.06
N LYS A 244 -7.89 -11.65 -3.13
CA LYS A 244 -7.36 -12.42 -4.27
C LYS A 244 -6.21 -11.72 -4.98
N SER A 245 -6.24 -10.40 -5.05
CA SER A 245 -5.16 -9.61 -5.65
C SER A 245 -3.89 -9.66 -4.80
N MET A 246 -4.02 -9.54 -3.49
CA MET A 246 -2.87 -9.66 -2.57
C MET A 246 -2.29 -11.09 -2.56
N GLU A 247 -3.14 -12.12 -2.63
CA GLU A 247 -2.71 -13.52 -2.74
C GLU A 247 -1.87 -13.80 -3.99
N ILE A 248 -2.05 -13.04 -5.08
CA ILE A 248 -1.26 -13.19 -6.30
C ILE A 248 0.23 -12.97 -6.02
N PHE A 249 0.58 -11.94 -5.26
CA PHE A 249 1.98 -11.63 -4.96
C PHE A 249 2.63 -12.69 -4.03
N THR A 250 1.89 -13.19 -3.06
CA THR A 250 2.39 -14.21 -2.12
C THR A 250 2.48 -15.61 -2.74
N SER A 251 1.62 -15.92 -3.71
CA SER A 251 1.57 -17.22 -4.37
C SER A 251 2.18 -17.26 -5.78
N PHE A 252 2.88 -16.19 -6.19
CA PHE A 252 3.34 -16.01 -7.56
C PHE A 252 4.10 -17.20 -8.14
N ASP A 253 5.12 -17.70 -7.46
CA ASP A 253 5.96 -18.77 -7.98
C ASP A 253 5.19 -20.10 -8.13
N SER A 254 4.28 -20.40 -7.21
CA SER A 254 3.48 -21.63 -7.22
C SER A 254 2.33 -21.59 -8.23
N GLN A 255 1.82 -20.42 -8.58
CA GLN A 255 0.65 -20.24 -9.45
C GLN A 255 0.96 -19.49 -10.75
N LYS A 256 2.24 -19.38 -11.12
CA LYS A 256 2.73 -18.56 -12.25
C LYS A 256 1.94 -18.76 -13.56
N LYS A 257 1.65 -20.00 -13.94
CA LYS A 257 0.85 -20.31 -15.14
C LYS A 257 -0.56 -19.73 -15.04
N LYS A 258 -1.24 -19.97 -13.92
CA LYS A 258 -2.62 -19.53 -13.68
C LYS A 258 -2.73 -18.00 -13.61
N ILE A 259 -1.75 -17.35 -13.00
CA ILE A 259 -1.67 -15.89 -12.95
C ILE A 259 -1.50 -15.31 -14.35
N LYS A 260 -0.61 -15.91 -15.18
CA LYS A 260 -0.40 -15.49 -16.57
C LYS A 260 -1.69 -15.58 -17.40
N GLU A 261 -2.37 -16.73 -17.36
CA GLU A 261 -3.64 -16.93 -18.05
C GLU A 261 -4.71 -15.91 -17.61
N ARG A 262 -4.78 -15.65 -16.30
CA ARG A 262 -5.70 -14.65 -15.75
C ARG A 262 -5.37 -13.24 -16.23
N LEU A 263 -4.09 -12.86 -16.28
CA LEU A 263 -3.64 -11.56 -16.79
C LEU A 263 -4.03 -11.38 -18.26
N VAL A 264 -3.73 -12.37 -19.10
CA VAL A 264 -4.09 -12.34 -20.54
C VAL A 264 -5.60 -12.16 -20.71
N ARG A 265 -6.41 -12.95 -20.00
CA ARG A 265 -7.86 -12.81 -20.02
C ARG A 265 -8.31 -11.42 -19.59
N SER A 266 -7.74 -10.88 -18.51
CA SER A 266 -8.11 -9.56 -17.98
C SER A 266 -7.76 -8.45 -18.96
N ILE A 267 -6.58 -8.51 -19.59
CA ILE A 267 -6.18 -7.54 -20.61
C ILE A 267 -7.13 -7.61 -21.81
N ASN A 268 -7.44 -8.80 -22.30
CA ASN A 268 -8.39 -8.94 -23.41
C ASN A 268 -9.78 -8.37 -23.07
N LYS A 269 -10.25 -8.56 -21.83
CA LYS A 269 -11.52 -8.03 -21.34
C LYS A 269 -11.58 -6.50 -21.25
N LEU A 270 -10.45 -5.82 -21.11
CA LEU A 270 -10.43 -4.35 -21.15
C LEU A 270 -10.93 -3.80 -22.48
N PHE A 271 -10.70 -4.51 -23.59
CA PHE A 271 -11.08 -4.09 -24.93
C PHE A 271 -12.35 -4.78 -25.43
N LEU A 272 -12.57 -6.03 -25.02
CA LEU A 272 -13.75 -6.82 -25.34
C LEU A 272 -14.26 -7.51 -24.07
N PRO A 273 -15.25 -6.93 -23.36
CA PRO A 273 -15.76 -7.48 -22.10
C PRO A 273 -16.28 -8.92 -22.17
N SER A 274 -16.75 -9.35 -23.34
CA SER A 274 -17.21 -10.72 -23.61
C SER A 274 -16.09 -11.73 -23.87
N SER A 275 -14.83 -11.29 -24.00
CA SER A 275 -13.71 -12.17 -24.28
C SER A 275 -13.34 -12.98 -23.04
N ASP A 276 -13.25 -14.31 -23.22
CA ASP A 276 -12.73 -15.24 -22.21
C ASP A 276 -11.46 -15.94 -22.67
N ASP A 277 -10.81 -15.40 -23.71
CA ASP A 277 -9.57 -15.99 -24.24
C ASP A 277 -8.41 -15.84 -23.25
N MET A 278 -7.86 -16.97 -22.83
CA MET A 278 -6.69 -17.10 -21.95
C MET A 278 -5.46 -17.63 -22.70
N LYS A 279 -5.64 -18.05 -23.96
CA LYS A 279 -4.57 -18.70 -24.73
C LYS A 279 -3.83 -17.71 -25.63
N GLN A 280 -4.49 -16.63 -26.03
CA GLN A 280 -3.91 -15.61 -26.89
C GLN A 280 -4.09 -14.23 -26.28
N LEU A 281 -3.01 -13.46 -26.22
CA LEU A 281 -3.07 -12.03 -25.93
C LEU A 281 -3.31 -11.29 -27.25
N HIS A 282 -4.44 -10.60 -27.32
CA HIS A 282 -4.78 -9.79 -28.49
C HIS A 282 -4.19 -8.39 -28.37
N ILE A 283 -3.54 -7.93 -29.43
CA ILE A 283 -3.07 -6.53 -29.54
C ILE A 283 -4.20 -5.75 -30.19
N TRP A 284 -4.82 -4.91 -29.40
CA TRP A 284 -5.99 -4.15 -29.79
C TRP A 284 -5.60 -2.77 -30.29
N THR A 285 -6.25 -2.35 -31.37
CA THR A 285 -6.23 -0.97 -31.85
C THR A 285 -7.66 -0.43 -31.84
N THR A 286 -7.82 0.82 -31.42
CA THR A 286 -9.11 1.50 -31.44
C THR A 286 -9.17 2.41 -32.66
N HIS A 287 -10.21 2.28 -33.49
CA HIS A 287 -10.46 3.13 -34.65
C HIS A 287 -11.76 3.93 -34.44
N ARG A 288 -11.69 5.22 -34.73
CA ARG A 288 -12.85 6.05 -34.96
C ARG A 288 -12.94 6.29 -36.46
N TYR A 289 -14.00 5.81 -37.07
CA TYR A 289 -14.23 6.00 -38.51
C TYR A 289 -14.67 7.41 -38.84
N ASP A 290 -15.27 8.11 -37.84
CA ASP A 290 -15.68 9.50 -37.95
C ASP A 290 -15.44 10.18 -36.59
N LEU A 291 -14.94 11.42 -36.62
CA LEU A 291 -14.71 12.23 -35.42
C LEU A 291 -16.04 12.61 -34.72
N SER A 292 -17.15 12.54 -35.42
CA SER A 292 -18.50 12.75 -34.89
C SER A 292 -19.05 11.53 -34.13
N GLN A 293 -18.42 10.36 -34.24
CA GLN A 293 -18.85 9.15 -33.53
C GLN A 293 -18.37 9.13 -32.08
N GLU A 294 -19.29 8.93 -31.17
CA GLU A 294 -18.98 8.77 -29.75
C GLU A 294 -18.32 7.42 -29.44
N ALA A 295 -18.60 6.40 -30.25
CA ALA A 295 -18.07 5.05 -30.06
C ALA A 295 -16.82 4.77 -30.90
N ALA A 296 -15.78 4.21 -30.26
CA ALA A 296 -14.62 3.65 -30.94
C ALA A 296 -14.79 2.13 -31.10
N VAL A 297 -14.38 1.58 -32.24
CA VAL A 297 -14.35 0.14 -32.45
C VAL A 297 -12.98 -0.39 -32.09
N ALA A 298 -12.92 -1.39 -31.20
CA ALA A 298 -11.70 -2.10 -30.88
C ALA A 298 -11.53 -3.28 -31.84
N VAL A 299 -10.38 -3.32 -32.54
CA VAL A 299 -10.04 -4.38 -33.48
C VAL A 299 -8.75 -5.05 -33.04
N SER A 300 -8.73 -6.38 -32.98
CA SER A 300 -7.50 -7.14 -32.76
C SER A 300 -6.66 -7.12 -34.03
N SER A 301 -5.51 -6.47 -33.98
CA SER A 301 -4.59 -6.37 -35.12
C SER A 301 -3.62 -7.56 -35.17
N LYS A 302 -3.30 -8.14 -34.04
CA LYS A 302 -2.36 -9.26 -33.88
C LYS A 302 -2.72 -10.03 -32.61
N SER A 303 -2.34 -11.31 -32.56
CA SER A 303 -2.38 -12.09 -31.34
C SER A 303 -1.03 -12.75 -31.07
N VAL A 304 -0.71 -12.90 -29.77
CA VAL A 304 0.49 -13.59 -29.30
C VAL A 304 0.04 -14.77 -28.43
N ASP A 305 0.55 -15.94 -28.70
CA ASP A 305 0.21 -17.12 -27.90
C ASP A 305 0.75 -16.97 -26.47
N THR A 306 -0.06 -17.37 -25.48
CA THR A 306 0.33 -17.29 -24.07
C THR A 306 1.59 -18.13 -23.76
N SER A 307 1.88 -19.16 -24.58
CA SER A 307 3.11 -19.94 -24.46
C SER A 307 4.37 -19.16 -24.81
N GLU A 308 4.27 -18.12 -25.66
CA GLU A 308 5.35 -17.22 -26.04
C GLU A 308 5.58 -16.08 -25.01
N LEU A 309 4.67 -15.96 -24.06
CA LEU A 309 4.74 -14.96 -23.00
C LEU A 309 5.30 -15.54 -21.72
N GLU A 310 6.06 -14.74 -20.99
CA GLU A 310 6.44 -15.01 -19.62
C GLU A 310 5.97 -13.89 -18.68
N ILE A 311 5.75 -14.25 -17.42
CA ILE A 311 5.52 -13.26 -16.36
C ILE A 311 6.71 -13.28 -15.41
N LYS A 312 7.10 -12.10 -14.99
CA LYS A 312 8.12 -11.89 -13.97
C LYS A 312 7.56 -11.02 -12.85
N MET A 313 7.90 -11.37 -11.65
CA MET A 313 7.74 -10.49 -10.51
C MET A 313 9.10 -9.87 -10.23
N PRO A 314 9.19 -8.53 -10.14
CA PRO A 314 10.44 -7.87 -9.82
C PRO A 314 11.02 -8.43 -8.51
N ARG A 315 12.31 -8.71 -8.50
CA ARG A 315 13.05 -9.16 -7.30
C ARG A 315 14.26 -8.25 -7.10
N PRO A 316 14.66 -8.01 -5.85
CA PRO A 316 15.90 -7.27 -5.61
C PRO A 316 17.07 -8.02 -6.26
N ALA A 317 18.08 -7.28 -6.69
CA ALA A 317 19.33 -7.89 -7.11
C ALA A 317 19.99 -8.61 -5.91
N ASP A 318 20.63 -9.77 -6.17
CA ASP A 318 21.22 -10.59 -5.11
C ASP A 318 22.25 -9.84 -4.23
N TRP A 319 22.87 -8.78 -4.76
CA TRP A 319 23.78 -7.92 -4.03
C TRP A 319 23.11 -6.87 -3.12
N LEU A 320 21.78 -6.72 -3.21
CA LEU A 320 20.95 -5.90 -2.32
C LEU A 320 20.36 -6.72 -1.15
N GLN A 321 21.03 -7.78 -0.75
CA GLN A 321 20.63 -8.60 0.39
C GLN A 321 20.39 -7.73 1.62
N GLY A 322 19.20 -7.87 2.24
CA GLY A 322 18.77 -7.08 3.39
C GLY A 322 17.85 -5.89 3.05
N MET A 323 17.59 -5.60 1.77
CA MET A 323 16.49 -4.74 1.37
C MET A 323 15.29 -5.60 0.99
N GLU A 324 14.29 -5.63 1.83
CA GLU A 324 13.01 -6.25 1.49
C GLU A 324 12.35 -5.48 0.36
N TYR A 325 12.16 -6.18 -0.74
CA TYR A 325 11.62 -5.62 -1.97
C TYR A 325 10.35 -6.39 -2.31
N MET A 326 9.20 -5.81 -2.06
CA MET A 326 7.95 -6.38 -2.58
C MET A 326 7.48 -5.54 -3.76
N PRO A 327 7.45 -6.13 -4.94
CA PRO A 327 6.96 -5.43 -6.11
C PRO A 327 5.45 -5.23 -5.99
N ASN A 328 4.99 -4.09 -6.46
CA ASN A 328 3.57 -3.76 -6.58
C ASN A 328 3.00 -4.11 -7.97
N HIS A 329 3.81 -4.71 -8.84
CA HIS A 329 3.43 -5.04 -10.21
C HIS A 329 4.03 -6.37 -10.69
N ILE A 330 3.42 -6.90 -11.73
CA ILE A 330 3.90 -8.08 -12.45
C ILE A 330 4.18 -7.67 -13.88
N ILE A 331 5.34 -8.05 -14.40
CA ILE A 331 5.76 -7.77 -15.77
C ILE A 331 5.30 -8.94 -16.65
N LEU A 332 4.52 -8.64 -17.69
CA LEU A 332 4.19 -9.56 -18.78
C LEU A 332 5.06 -9.19 -19.98
N LYS A 333 5.87 -10.11 -20.46
CA LYS A 333 6.77 -9.88 -21.60
C LYS A 333 6.89 -11.10 -22.51
N PRO A 334 7.31 -10.91 -23.77
CA PRO A 334 7.71 -12.02 -24.64
C PRO A 334 8.91 -12.79 -24.06
N LYS A 335 8.99 -14.10 -24.34
CA LYS A 335 10.12 -14.93 -23.93
C LYS A 335 11.39 -14.61 -24.70
N ASP A 336 11.26 -14.38 -25.98
CA ASP A 336 12.37 -14.28 -26.95
C ASP A 336 12.51 -12.87 -27.52
N GLY A 337 12.80 -11.87 -26.65
CA GLY A 337 13.12 -10.52 -27.12
C GLY A 337 11.91 -9.62 -27.37
N ASP A 338 12.10 -8.59 -28.20
CA ASP A 338 11.07 -7.59 -28.48
C ASP A 338 9.88 -8.19 -29.25
N LEU A 339 8.68 -7.73 -28.95
CA LEU A 339 7.49 -8.03 -29.74
C LEU A 339 7.74 -7.60 -31.19
N PRO A 340 7.51 -8.45 -32.18
CA PRO A 340 7.70 -8.12 -33.59
C PRO A 340 6.78 -7.00 -34.05
#